data_cd7d8461a6ea5e830fd4aab6de88cdcb
#
_entry.id   cd7d8461a6ea5e830fd4aab6de88cdcb
#
_cell.length_a   1.000
_cell.length_b   1.000
_cell.length_c   1.000
_cell.angle_alpha   90.00
_cell.angle_beta   90.00
_cell.angle_gamma   90.00
#
_symmetry.space_group_name_H-M   'P 1'
#
loop_
_entity.id
_entity.type
_entity.pdbx_description
1 polymer ?
#
loop_
_entity_poly.entity_id
_entity_poly.type
_entity_poly.pdbx_seq_one_letter_code
_entity_poly.pdbx_strand_id
1 'polypeptide(L)'
;ISVRLVGSEMCIRDRVATDNDLDDSIMAGYSFQIDLNTSFTGEDSLDISLDAGNAGAAGIAEFDGNGGGDKLTVDGVSYTFPVGGATVFVGDNSDGSSLFTTACVYGGPSNTLDDCANVNAGITGGDIAAGASYDFGNGFTVATGMQTSQEVLTEESLDGVALNAAYTGENYGVSLTYSSVETSTTEEDTATAINAYYTPEGLPSISVGYETVDIGGAASTVDEKESVFAGLTWDEVGPGSLGVALGYSNIVEGSDEEYM
;
A
#
# COMPACT_ATOMS: atom_id res chain seq x y z
N ILE A 1 29.95 8.58 -3.81
CA ILE A 1 28.56 8.28 -4.30
C ILE A 1 28.61 6.88 -4.87
N SER A 2 27.91 5.95 -4.29
CA SER A 2 27.75 4.60 -4.80
C SER A 2 26.31 4.47 -5.32
N VAL A 3 26.14 4.25 -6.60
CA VAL A 3 24.83 3.94 -7.18
C VAL A 3 24.72 2.44 -7.21
N ARG A 4 23.69 1.89 -6.57
CA ARG A 4 23.37 0.48 -6.60
C ARG A 4 22.09 0.29 -7.39
N LEU A 5 22.12 -0.56 -8.40
CA LEU A 5 20.93 -1.06 -9.06
C LEU A 5 20.31 -2.12 -8.13
N VAL A 6 19.14 -1.85 -7.58
CA VAL A 6 18.44 -2.75 -6.68
C VAL A 6 17.21 -3.26 -7.41
N GLY A 7 17.36 -4.33 -8.11
CA GLY A 7 16.25 -5.02 -8.74
C GLY A 7 15.99 -4.58 -10.20
N SER A 8 15.83 -5.55 -11.04
CA SER A 8 15.15 -5.44 -12.32
C SER A 8 14.22 -6.64 -12.40
N GLU A 9 12.95 -6.45 -12.22
CA GLU A 9 11.97 -7.50 -12.41
C GLU A 9 11.41 -7.39 -13.81
N MET A 10 11.70 -8.38 -14.65
CA MET A 10 11.03 -8.55 -15.91
C MET A 10 10.02 -9.68 -15.75
N CYS A 11 8.78 -9.32 -15.52
CA CYS A 11 7.67 -10.26 -15.47
C CYS A 11 7.01 -10.34 -16.83
N ILE A 12 7.10 -11.48 -17.50
CA ILE A 12 6.20 -11.81 -18.62
C ILE A 12 4.97 -12.43 -17.94
N ARG A 13 3.87 -11.71 -17.95
CA ARG A 13 2.61 -12.19 -17.39
C ARG A 13 1.68 -12.52 -18.54
N ASP A 14 1.36 -13.81 -18.67
CA ASP A 14 0.33 -14.29 -19.59
C ASP A 14 -1.02 -14.24 -18.88
N ARG A 15 -2.02 -13.70 -19.54
CA ARG A 15 -3.35 -13.59 -19.01
C ARG A 15 -4.34 -14.45 -19.78
N VAL A 16 -5.12 -15.23 -19.05
CA VAL A 16 -6.38 -15.78 -19.53
C VAL A 16 -7.51 -15.00 -18.85
N ALA A 17 -8.14 -14.09 -19.56
CA ALA A 17 -9.34 -13.41 -19.07
C ALA A 17 -10.58 -14.17 -19.52
N THR A 18 -11.46 -14.46 -18.58
CA THR A 18 -12.79 -15.04 -18.82
C THR A 18 -13.87 -14.00 -18.55
N ASP A 19 -13.72 -12.79 -19.06
CA ASP A 19 -14.80 -11.81 -19.01
C ASP A 19 -15.63 -11.87 -20.31
N ASN A 20 -16.94 -11.68 -20.18
CA ASN A 20 -17.92 -11.89 -21.24
C ASN A 20 -17.79 -10.95 -22.45
N ASP A 21 -16.85 -10.03 -22.45
CA ASP A 21 -16.61 -9.04 -23.52
C ASP A 21 -15.27 -9.21 -24.25
N LEU A 22 -14.46 -10.20 -23.89
CA LEU A 22 -13.20 -10.48 -24.57
C LEU A 22 -13.36 -11.81 -25.30
N ASP A 23 -13.40 -11.78 -26.62
CA ASP A 23 -13.20 -12.97 -27.44
C ASP A 23 -12.08 -13.83 -26.83
N ASP A 24 -12.25 -15.13 -26.69
CA ASP A 24 -11.36 -16.13 -26.08
C ASP A 24 -9.87 -15.99 -26.44
N SER A 25 -9.31 -14.80 -26.28
CA SER A 25 -7.96 -14.43 -26.66
C SER A 25 -7.01 -14.46 -25.46
N ILE A 26 -5.88 -15.09 -25.63
CA ILE A 26 -4.76 -15.00 -24.67
C ILE A 26 -4.08 -13.67 -24.92
N MET A 27 -4.05 -12.81 -23.92
CA MET A 27 -3.31 -11.56 -23.96
C MET A 27 -1.94 -11.77 -23.27
N ALA A 28 -0.88 -11.42 -23.94
CA ALA A 28 0.46 -11.36 -23.38
C ALA A 28 0.90 -9.92 -23.22
N GLY A 29 1.41 -9.59 -22.06
CA GLY A 29 1.96 -8.29 -21.75
C GLY A 29 3.27 -8.41 -20.98
N TYR A 30 3.98 -7.32 -20.86
CA TYR A 30 5.15 -7.23 -20.00
C TYR A 30 5.06 -6.02 -19.09
N SER A 31 5.68 -6.13 -17.93
CA SER A 31 5.95 -5.05 -16.99
C SER A 31 7.43 -5.02 -16.70
N PHE A 32 8.01 -3.84 -16.65
CA PHE A 32 9.43 -3.64 -16.44
C PHE A 32 9.61 -2.50 -15.45
N GLN A 33 10.34 -2.75 -14.38
CA GLN A 33 10.63 -1.76 -13.34
C GLN A 33 12.15 -1.73 -13.08
N ILE A 34 12.68 -0.54 -12.87
CA ILE A 34 14.04 -0.30 -12.42
C ILE A 34 14.00 0.60 -11.20
N ASP A 35 14.52 0.10 -10.09
CA ASP A 35 14.72 0.88 -8.90
C ASP A 35 16.20 1.27 -8.76
N LEU A 36 16.44 2.55 -8.71
CA LEU A 36 17.77 3.14 -8.48
C LEU A 36 17.84 3.63 -7.05
N ASN A 37 18.76 3.08 -6.28
CA ASN A 37 19.01 3.49 -4.91
C ASN A 37 20.41 4.06 -4.78
N THR A 38 20.55 5.20 -4.12
CA THR A 38 21.83 5.80 -3.81
C THR A 38 21.81 6.52 -2.47
N SER A 39 22.95 6.66 -1.84
CA SER A 39 23.13 7.40 -0.60
C SER A 39 24.22 8.44 -0.77
N PHE A 40 24.04 9.62 -0.18
CA PHE A 40 25.02 10.69 -0.16
C PHE A 40 25.88 10.69 1.10
N THR A 41 25.30 10.28 2.22
CA THR A 41 25.95 10.29 3.54
C THR A 41 26.27 8.90 4.07
N GLY A 42 25.61 7.86 3.54
CA GLY A 42 25.66 6.48 4.01
C GLY A 42 24.57 6.14 5.03
N GLU A 43 23.82 7.15 5.49
CA GLU A 43 22.68 7.00 6.41
C GLU A 43 21.36 7.47 5.80
N ASP A 44 21.40 7.96 4.58
CA ASP A 44 20.26 8.43 3.77
C ASP A 44 20.04 7.55 2.55
N SER A 45 18.88 7.64 1.94
CA SER A 45 18.53 6.95 0.70
C SER A 45 17.82 7.88 -0.26
N LEU A 46 18.32 8.00 -1.48
CA LEU A 46 17.60 8.53 -2.62
C LEU A 46 17.16 7.35 -3.48
N ASP A 47 15.86 7.21 -3.63
CA ASP A 47 15.23 6.15 -4.40
C ASP A 47 14.52 6.76 -5.60
N ILE A 48 14.75 6.18 -6.79
CA ILE A 48 14.13 6.59 -8.05
C ILE A 48 13.59 5.33 -8.71
N SER A 49 12.28 5.27 -8.88
CA SER A 49 11.61 4.19 -9.59
C SER A 49 11.29 4.60 -11.03
N LEU A 50 11.60 3.72 -11.96
CA LEU A 50 11.34 3.89 -13.39
C LEU A 50 10.58 2.67 -13.88
N ASP A 51 9.53 2.87 -14.59
CA ASP A 51 8.71 1.80 -15.09
C ASP A 51 8.42 1.90 -16.61
N ALA A 52 8.10 0.76 -17.20
CA ALA A 52 7.55 0.65 -18.55
C ALA A 52 6.78 -0.66 -18.69
N GLY A 53 5.79 -0.68 -19.55
CA GLY A 53 5.08 -1.92 -19.84
C GLY A 53 3.76 -1.71 -20.56
N ASN A 54 3.18 -2.80 -21.00
CA ASN A 54 1.88 -2.84 -21.65
C ASN A 54 0.90 -3.83 -20.98
N ALA A 55 1.18 -4.23 -19.75
CA ALA A 55 0.38 -5.19 -19.00
C ALA A 55 -0.79 -4.56 -18.22
N GLY A 56 -0.83 -3.23 -18.05
CA GLY A 56 -1.82 -2.54 -17.22
C GLY A 56 -3.24 -2.50 -17.79
N ALA A 57 -3.44 -2.82 -19.08
CA ALA A 57 -4.77 -2.81 -19.70
C ALA A 57 -5.63 -4.04 -19.36
N ALA A 58 -5.12 -4.92 -18.53
CA ALA A 58 -5.66 -6.24 -18.40
C ALA A 58 -6.75 -6.43 -17.33
N GLY A 59 -7.23 -5.39 -16.62
CA GLY A 59 -8.40 -5.45 -15.73
C GLY A 59 -8.39 -6.53 -14.63
N ILE A 60 -7.22 -7.10 -14.30
CA ILE A 60 -7.03 -7.90 -13.10
C ILE A 60 -6.22 -7.05 -12.13
N ALA A 61 -6.88 -6.48 -11.16
CA ALA A 61 -6.28 -5.63 -10.12
C ALA A 61 -5.17 -6.35 -9.33
N GLU A 62 -5.21 -7.67 -9.30
CA GLU A 62 -4.25 -8.50 -8.58
C GLU A 62 -2.90 -8.68 -9.30
N PHE A 63 -2.77 -8.21 -10.52
CA PHE A 63 -1.51 -8.19 -11.23
C PHE A 63 -1.13 -6.75 -11.51
N ASP A 64 -0.41 -6.16 -10.60
CA ASP A 64 0.13 -4.82 -10.76
C ASP A 64 1.03 -4.77 -12.01
N GLY A 65 0.41 -4.39 -13.11
CA GLY A 65 1.03 -4.38 -14.42
C GLY A 65 1.11 -2.96 -14.95
N ASN A 66 2.31 -2.47 -15.23
CA ASN A 66 2.52 -1.15 -15.79
C ASN A 66 1.83 -0.97 -17.14
N GLY A 67 1.01 0.07 -17.23
CA GLY A 67 0.18 0.40 -18.40
C GLY A 67 0.70 1.54 -19.27
N GLY A 68 1.93 1.98 -19.09
CA GLY A 68 2.53 3.16 -19.72
C GLY A 68 2.76 3.11 -21.22
N GLY A 69 2.36 2.02 -21.91
CA GLY A 69 2.41 1.89 -23.35
C GLY A 69 3.83 1.88 -23.90
N ASP A 70 4.70 1.04 -23.38
CA ASP A 70 6.10 0.84 -23.79
C ASP A 70 7.02 2.06 -23.57
N LYS A 71 6.57 3.08 -22.83
CA LYS A 71 7.40 4.25 -22.51
C LYS A 71 8.01 4.07 -21.14
N LEU A 72 9.31 4.37 -21.04
CA LEU A 72 9.96 4.48 -19.75
C LEU A 72 9.52 5.80 -19.09
N THR A 73 8.91 5.70 -17.93
CA THR A 73 8.42 6.83 -17.13
C THR A 73 9.06 6.81 -15.74
N VAL A 74 9.15 7.97 -15.11
CA VAL A 74 9.49 8.05 -13.70
C VAL A 74 8.22 7.68 -12.94
N ASP A 75 8.29 6.62 -12.16
CA ASP A 75 7.19 6.15 -11.33
C ASP A 75 7.18 6.84 -9.98
N GLY A 76 8.34 7.12 -9.41
CA GLY A 76 8.47 7.89 -8.18
C GLY A 76 9.90 8.29 -7.87
N VAL A 77 10.02 9.33 -7.06
CA VAL A 77 11.31 9.78 -6.51
C VAL A 77 11.13 10.09 -5.03
N SER A 78 11.91 9.46 -4.16
CA SER A 78 11.88 9.74 -2.74
C SER A 78 13.26 9.88 -2.13
N TYR A 79 13.36 10.71 -1.09
CA TYR A 79 14.57 10.88 -0.31
C TYR A 79 14.27 10.69 1.16
N THR A 80 14.92 9.71 1.76
CA THR A 80 14.78 9.35 3.16
C THR A 80 16.07 9.61 3.91
N PHE A 81 16.00 10.28 5.06
CA PHE A 81 17.17 10.69 5.82
C PHE A 81 16.88 10.75 7.32
N PRO A 82 17.91 10.55 8.18
CA PRO A 82 17.75 10.66 9.62
C PRO A 82 17.77 12.12 10.08
N VAL A 83 16.90 12.43 11.05
CA VAL A 83 16.89 13.73 11.76
C VAL A 83 16.84 13.46 13.27
N GLY A 84 17.98 13.55 13.94
CA GLY A 84 18.09 13.13 15.33
C GLY A 84 17.81 11.63 15.48
N GLY A 85 16.78 11.25 16.21
CA GLY A 85 16.34 9.85 16.35
C GLY A 85 15.17 9.46 15.43
N ALA A 86 14.70 10.40 14.61
CA ALA A 86 13.61 10.15 13.67
C ALA A 86 14.15 9.86 12.27
N THR A 87 13.38 9.13 11.48
CA THR A 87 13.54 8.99 10.04
C THR A 87 12.53 9.89 9.36
N VAL A 88 12.96 10.67 8.38
CA VAL A 88 12.11 11.59 7.60
C VAL A 88 12.22 11.22 6.13
N PHE A 89 11.12 11.28 5.40
CA PHE A 89 11.12 11.16 3.95
C PHE A 89 10.38 12.33 3.30
N VAL A 90 10.74 12.61 2.07
CA VAL A 90 10.04 13.49 1.14
C VAL A 90 10.09 12.85 -0.24
N GLY A 91 9.02 12.95 -1.01
CA GLY A 91 8.97 12.35 -2.34
C GLY A 91 7.97 13.02 -3.27
N ASP A 92 8.10 12.66 -4.52
CA ASP A 92 7.21 13.00 -5.61
C ASP A 92 6.71 11.69 -6.23
N ASN A 93 5.43 11.60 -6.50
CA ASN A 93 4.75 10.37 -6.88
C ASN A 93 5.07 9.20 -5.92
N SER A 94 4.92 9.49 -4.64
CA SER A 94 5.28 8.59 -3.54
C SER A 94 4.16 8.52 -2.51
N ASP A 95 4.14 7.44 -1.75
CA ASP A 95 3.11 7.22 -0.74
C ASP A 95 3.40 7.99 0.54
N GLY A 96 2.42 8.75 1.03
CA GLY A 96 2.51 9.42 2.32
C GLY A 96 2.72 8.45 3.48
N SER A 97 2.33 7.20 3.34
CA SER A 97 2.50 6.12 4.31
C SER A 97 3.81 5.33 4.18
N SER A 98 4.77 5.77 3.37
CA SER A 98 6.03 5.04 3.09
C SER A 98 6.83 4.62 4.33
N LEU A 99 6.69 5.32 5.46
CA LEU A 99 7.36 4.99 6.72
C LEU A 99 6.47 4.26 7.73
N PHE A 100 5.27 3.83 7.33
CA PHE A 100 4.36 3.13 8.22
C PHE A 100 4.76 1.67 8.40
N THR A 101 4.43 1.12 9.54
CA THR A 101 4.58 -0.29 9.83
C THR A 101 3.21 -0.93 9.87
N THR A 102 2.89 -1.75 8.87
CA THR A 102 1.71 -2.61 8.90
C THR A 102 2.10 -3.97 9.45
N ALA A 103 1.43 -4.39 10.53
CA ALA A 103 1.71 -5.68 11.16
C ALA A 103 1.06 -6.83 10.37
N CYS A 104 1.69 -7.17 9.26
CA CYS A 104 1.31 -8.25 8.37
C CYS A 104 2.57 -9.00 7.90
N VAL A 105 2.51 -10.32 7.91
CA VAL A 105 3.57 -11.21 7.39
C VAL A 105 3.06 -12.10 6.28
N TYR A 106 1.84 -11.88 5.83
CA TYR A 106 1.32 -12.55 4.66
C TYR A 106 1.92 -11.91 3.41
N GLY A 107 2.59 -12.71 2.59
CA GLY A 107 3.04 -12.32 1.26
C GLY A 107 2.34 -13.19 0.24
N GLY A 108 1.46 -12.61 -0.53
CA GLY A 108 0.70 -13.30 -1.59
C GLY A 108 1.00 -12.73 -2.96
N PRO A 109 0.57 -13.41 -4.01
CA PRO A 109 0.69 -12.91 -5.38
C PRO A 109 -0.35 -11.83 -5.73
N SER A 110 -1.22 -11.45 -4.80
CA SER A 110 -2.38 -10.60 -4.99
C SER A 110 -2.22 -9.28 -4.24
N ASN A 111 -2.29 -8.19 -4.95
CA ASN A 111 -2.23 -6.84 -4.41
C ASN A 111 -3.35 -6.53 -3.41
N THR A 112 -4.52 -7.19 -3.56
CA THR A 112 -5.67 -6.94 -2.68
C THR A 112 -5.57 -7.66 -1.35
N LEU A 113 -4.90 -8.82 -1.32
CA LEU A 113 -4.80 -9.67 -0.13
C LEU A 113 -3.54 -9.42 0.68
N ASP A 114 -2.44 -8.99 0.07
CA ASP A 114 -1.16 -8.75 0.75
C ASP A 114 -1.16 -7.46 1.59
N ASP A 115 -2.09 -6.55 1.34
CA ASP A 115 -2.33 -5.38 2.19
C ASP A 115 -2.94 -5.72 3.56
N CYS A 116 -3.33 -6.97 3.77
CA CYS A 116 -3.94 -7.40 5.03
C CYS A 116 -5.16 -6.56 5.44
N ALA A 117 -6.02 -6.17 4.51
CA ALA A 117 -7.14 -5.26 4.71
C ALA A 117 -6.75 -3.85 5.19
N ASN A 118 -5.57 -3.37 4.88
CA ASN A 118 -5.14 -1.99 5.13
C ASN A 118 -4.99 -1.23 3.81
N VAL A 119 -6.10 -1.12 3.07
CA VAL A 119 -6.11 -0.63 1.69
C VAL A 119 -6.28 0.88 1.62
N ASN A 120 -7.07 1.46 2.52
CA ASN A 120 -7.44 2.86 2.49
C ASN A 120 -6.79 3.69 3.61
N ALA A 121 -6.45 3.06 4.74
CA ALA A 121 -5.78 3.74 5.84
C ALA A 121 -4.29 4.03 5.54
N GLY A 122 -3.69 3.33 4.59
CA GLY A 122 -2.44 3.74 3.96
C GLY A 122 -2.74 4.81 2.92
N ILE A 123 -2.19 6.01 3.09
CA ILE A 123 -2.32 7.09 2.09
C ILE A 123 -1.32 6.88 0.96
N THR A 124 -1.82 6.57 -0.22
CA THR A 124 -1.05 6.20 -1.40
C THR A 124 -1.40 7.06 -2.61
N GLY A 125 -0.49 7.20 -3.56
CA GLY A 125 -0.76 7.82 -4.85
C GLY A 125 -0.82 9.35 -4.85
N GLY A 126 -0.13 10.02 -3.92
CA GLY A 126 0.00 11.47 -3.95
C GLY A 126 1.12 11.95 -4.88
N ASP A 127 0.96 13.12 -5.52
CA ASP A 127 2.02 13.75 -6.30
C ASP A 127 3.20 14.12 -5.38
N ILE A 128 2.92 14.78 -4.25
CA ILE A 128 3.91 15.15 -3.25
C ILE A 128 3.60 14.41 -1.96
N ALA A 129 4.60 13.75 -1.40
CA ALA A 129 4.49 13.05 -0.14
C ALA A 129 5.61 13.45 0.83
N ALA A 130 5.31 13.43 2.11
CA ALA A 130 6.29 13.61 3.17
C ALA A 130 5.85 12.84 4.42
N GLY A 131 6.80 12.43 5.22
CA GLY A 131 6.49 11.73 6.47
C GLY A 131 7.67 11.65 7.41
N ALA A 132 7.37 11.21 8.62
CA ALA A 132 8.38 10.97 9.64
C ALA A 132 7.99 9.76 10.49
N SER A 133 8.98 8.98 10.89
CA SER A 133 8.81 7.89 11.84
C SER A 133 9.82 7.97 12.98
N TYR A 134 9.46 7.39 14.10
CA TYR A 134 10.33 7.28 15.26
C TYR A 134 10.24 5.87 15.85
N ASP A 135 11.41 5.23 15.94
CA ASP A 135 11.57 3.93 16.62
C ASP A 135 12.07 4.16 18.06
N PHE A 136 11.31 3.68 19.04
CA PHE A 136 11.66 3.77 20.45
C PHE A 136 12.69 2.74 20.90
N GLY A 137 13.12 1.84 20.01
CA GLY A 137 14.15 0.81 20.29
C GLY A 137 13.65 -0.36 21.14
N ASN A 138 12.35 -0.45 21.40
CA ASN A 138 11.73 -1.51 22.22
C ASN A 138 10.60 -2.22 21.48
N GLY A 139 10.61 -2.15 20.16
CA GLY A 139 9.58 -2.71 19.26
C GLY A 139 8.42 -1.74 18.96
N PHE A 140 8.30 -0.62 19.67
CA PHE A 140 7.32 0.41 19.35
C PHE A 140 7.84 1.38 18.30
N THR A 141 7.01 1.63 17.28
CA THR A 141 7.20 2.66 16.27
C THR A 141 5.97 3.54 16.18
N VAL A 142 6.18 4.81 15.87
CA VAL A 142 5.12 5.73 15.48
C VAL A 142 5.53 6.43 14.19
N ALA A 143 4.58 6.68 13.32
CA ALA A 143 4.82 7.39 12.09
C ALA A 143 3.65 8.33 11.76
N THR A 144 3.95 9.37 11.02
CA THR A 144 2.99 10.27 10.39
C THR A 144 3.37 10.50 8.96
N GLY A 145 2.37 10.67 8.10
CA GLY A 145 2.57 10.95 6.72
C GLY A 145 1.53 11.92 6.18
N MET A 146 1.88 12.55 5.10
CA MET A 146 1.00 13.40 4.32
C MET A 146 1.25 13.18 2.84
N GLN A 147 0.22 13.38 2.06
CA GLN A 147 0.31 13.47 0.62
C GLN A 147 -0.60 14.58 0.13
N THR A 148 -0.29 15.17 -1.00
CA THR A 148 -1.05 16.25 -1.58
C THR A 148 -0.83 16.28 -3.08
N SER A 149 -1.72 16.93 -3.81
CA SER A 149 -1.45 17.35 -5.18
C SER A 149 -0.39 18.45 -5.20
N GLN A 150 -0.02 18.97 -6.35
CA GLN A 150 1.13 19.90 -6.50
C GLN A 150 1.04 21.21 -5.69
N GLU A 151 -0.14 21.56 -5.17
CA GLU A 151 -0.37 22.77 -4.37
C GLU A 151 -0.52 22.40 -2.89
N VAL A 152 0.61 22.34 -2.18
CA VAL A 152 0.69 21.83 -0.81
C VAL A 152 -0.11 22.69 0.17
N LEU A 153 -1.05 22.07 0.91
CA LEU A 153 -1.84 22.67 1.99
C LEU A 153 -2.63 23.92 1.56
N THR A 154 -3.19 23.93 0.38
CA THR A 154 -4.10 24.97 -0.09
C THR A 154 -5.54 24.48 -0.08
N GLU A 155 -6.52 25.38 0.02
CA GLU A 155 -7.96 25.02 -0.03
C GLU A 155 -8.40 24.39 -1.38
N GLU A 156 -7.56 24.46 -2.40
CA GLU A 156 -7.83 23.94 -3.75
C GLU A 156 -7.15 22.60 -4.01
N SER A 157 -6.27 22.17 -3.10
CA SER A 157 -5.54 20.91 -3.16
C SER A 157 -6.25 19.84 -2.36
N LEU A 158 -6.25 18.62 -2.85
CA LEU A 158 -6.72 17.46 -2.08
C LEU A 158 -5.57 16.93 -1.26
N ASP A 159 -5.69 17.05 0.04
CA ASP A 159 -4.67 16.65 1.00
C ASP A 159 -5.06 15.35 1.72
N GLY A 160 -4.08 14.53 2.01
CA GLY A 160 -4.21 13.35 2.85
C GLY A 160 -3.22 13.38 3.99
N VAL A 161 -3.67 13.05 5.18
CA VAL A 161 -2.82 12.91 6.37
C VAL A 161 -3.09 11.57 7.03
N ALA A 162 -2.03 10.94 7.56
CA ALA A 162 -2.19 9.68 8.27
C ALA A 162 -1.23 9.56 9.45
N LEU A 163 -1.63 8.70 10.37
CA LEU A 163 -0.90 8.34 11.58
C LEU A 163 -0.82 6.81 11.68
N ASN A 164 0.33 6.31 12.09
CA ASN A 164 0.53 4.89 12.33
C ASN A 164 1.24 4.69 13.66
N ALA A 165 0.84 3.67 14.39
CA ALA A 165 1.52 3.19 15.58
C ALA A 165 1.61 1.68 15.51
N ALA A 166 2.79 1.12 15.72
CA ALA A 166 2.99 -0.31 15.65
C ALA A 166 3.86 -0.82 16.79
N TYR A 167 3.65 -2.08 17.12
CA TYR A 167 4.52 -2.85 17.97
C TYR A 167 4.94 -4.12 17.26
N THR A 168 6.24 -4.34 17.16
CA THR A 168 6.85 -5.55 16.60
C THR A 168 7.62 -6.28 17.69
N GLY A 169 7.11 -7.41 18.11
CA GLY A 169 7.77 -8.34 19.04
C GLY A 169 8.55 -9.41 18.28
N GLU A 170 9.08 -10.37 19.00
CA GLU A 170 9.90 -11.46 18.43
C GLU A 170 9.11 -12.33 17.43
N ASN A 171 7.87 -12.65 17.76
CA ASN A 171 6.99 -13.55 16.97
C ASN A 171 5.57 -13.02 16.83
N TYR A 172 5.31 -11.78 17.12
CA TYR A 172 4.02 -11.16 16.89
C TYR A 172 4.17 -9.66 16.67
N GLY A 173 3.22 -9.08 15.99
CA GLY A 173 3.12 -7.66 15.81
C GLY A 173 1.67 -7.20 15.79
N VAL A 174 1.48 -5.94 16.09
CA VAL A 174 0.19 -5.26 15.97
C VAL A 174 0.43 -3.84 15.46
N SER A 175 -0.44 -3.35 14.60
CA SER A 175 -0.42 -1.97 14.12
C SER A 175 -1.82 -1.38 14.09
N LEU A 176 -1.87 -0.08 14.25
CA LEU A 176 -3.05 0.76 14.09
C LEU A 176 -2.68 1.89 13.14
N THR A 177 -3.46 2.05 12.09
CA THR A 177 -3.32 3.13 11.12
C THR A 177 -4.62 3.93 11.06
N TYR A 178 -4.51 5.23 11.02
CA TYR A 178 -5.62 6.16 10.82
C TYR A 178 -5.25 7.13 9.73
N SER A 179 -6.15 7.39 8.81
CA SER A 179 -5.98 8.40 7.77
C SER A 179 -7.24 9.25 7.61
N SER A 180 -7.00 10.42 7.07
CA SER A 180 -8.00 11.37 6.62
C SER A 180 -7.54 11.90 5.27
N VAL A 181 -8.37 11.73 4.25
CA VAL A 181 -8.07 12.08 2.87
C VAL A 181 -9.21 12.91 2.31
N GLU A 182 -8.92 14.11 1.86
CA GLU A 182 -9.87 14.96 1.18
C GLU A 182 -10.21 14.38 -0.19
N THR A 183 -11.48 14.16 -0.44
CA THR A 183 -12.01 13.69 -1.74
C THR A 183 -12.57 14.82 -2.57
N SER A 184 -12.86 15.93 -1.93
CA SER A 184 -13.23 17.20 -2.55
C SER A 184 -12.90 18.36 -1.60
N THR A 185 -13.10 19.60 -2.02
CA THR A 185 -12.88 20.79 -1.17
C THR A 185 -13.77 20.87 0.08
N THR A 186 -14.76 20.00 0.20
CA THR A 186 -15.75 19.98 1.30
C THR A 186 -16.00 18.60 1.89
N GLU A 187 -15.37 17.57 1.35
CA GLU A 187 -15.63 16.17 1.70
C GLU A 187 -14.31 15.46 2.00
N GLU A 188 -14.32 14.63 3.01
CA GLU A 188 -13.16 13.94 3.54
C GLU A 188 -13.54 12.51 3.89
N ASP A 189 -12.75 11.54 3.43
CA ASP A 189 -12.87 10.15 3.84
C ASP A 189 -11.90 9.88 4.99
N THR A 190 -12.36 9.16 6.00
CA THR A 190 -11.48 8.73 7.09
C THR A 190 -11.41 7.21 7.15
N ALA A 191 -10.21 6.68 7.30
CA ALA A 191 -10.01 5.25 7.42
C ALA A 191 -9.27 4.88 8.69
N THR A 192 -9.64 3.74 9.26
CA THR A 192 -8.95 3.16 10.41
C THR A 192 -8.71 1.69 10.15
N ALA A 193 -7.44 1.27 10.21
CA ALA A 193 -7.05 -0.13 10.06
C ALA A 193 -6.31 -0.64 11.28
N ILE A 194 -6.62 -1.88 11.66
CA ILE A 194 -5.89 -2.64 12.67
C ILE A 194 -5.38 -3.94 12.04
N ASN A 195 -4.08 -4.18 12.19
CA ASN A 195 -3.44 -5.39 11.68
C ASN A 195 -2.69 -6.09 12.80
N ALA A 196 -2.63 -7.41 12.72
CA ALA A 196 -1.83 -8.20 13.65
C ALA A 196 -1.31 -9.47 12.95
N TYR A 197 -0.15 -9.90 13.39
CA TYR A 197 0.39 -11.20 13.01
C TYR A 197 0.94 -11.97 14.21
N TYR A 198 1.02 -13.28 14.04
CA TYR A 198 1.68 -14.19 14.96
C TYR A 198 2.43 -15.27 14.17
N THR A 199 3.72 -15.46 14.50
CA THR A 199 4.63 -16.42 13.85
C THR A 199 5.07 -17.48 14.86
N PRO A 200 4.25 -18.51 15.13
CA PRO A 200 4.60 -19.59 16.06
C PRO A 200 5.71 -20.48 15.49
N GLU A 201 6.57 -21.00 16.35
CA GLU A 201 7.62 -21.91 15.92
C GLU A 201 7.03 -23.24 15.39
N GLY A 202 7.43 -23.62 14.17
CA GLY A 202 7.03 -24.89 13.53
C GLY A 202 5.59 -24.94 13.03
N LEU A 203 4.87 -23.84 13.03
CA LEU A 203 3.51 -23.70 12.49
C LEU A 203 3.47 -22.53 11.49
N PRO A 204 2.42 -22.45 10.65
CA PRO A 204 2.28 -21.31 9.75
C PRO A 204 2.14 -20.00 10.51
N SER A 205 2.68 -18.94 9.95
CA SER A 205 2.41 -17.58 10.38
C SER A 205 0.96 -17.21 10.10
N ILE A 206 0.35 -16.48 11.00
CA ILE A 206 -1.04 -16.01 10.91
C ILE A 206 -1.01 -14.50 10.80
N SER A 207 -1.70 -13.95 9.81
CA SER A 207 -1.94 -12.51 9.69
C SER A 207 -3.44 -12.25 9.65
N VAL A 208 -3.88 -11.20 10.33
CA VAL A 208 -5.26 -10.74 10.34
C VAL A 208 -5.29 -9.23 10.19
N GLY A 209 -6.33 -8.71 9.55
CA GLY A 209 -6.55 -7.30 9.37
C GLY A 209 -8.03 -6.95 9.35
N TYR A 210 -8.32 -5.75 9.79
CA TYR A 210 -9.63 -5.14 9.73
C TYR A 210 -9.48 -3.66 9.44
N GLU A 211 -10.24 -3.17 8.49
CA GLU A 211 -10.29 -1.76 8.15
C GLU A 211 -11.74 -1.30 8.06
N THR A 212 -12.01 -0.09 8.51
CA THR A 212 -13.26 0.63 8.28
C THR A 212 -12.93 1.99 7.67
N VAL A 213 -13.75 2.39 6.71
CA VAL A 213 -13.67 3.68 6.02
C VAL A 213 -15.01 4.37 6.17
N ASP A 214 -15.01 5.55 6.74
CA ASP A 214 -16.13 6.46 6.78
C ASP A 214 -16.02 7.41 5.57
N ILE A 215 -17.01 7.37 4.69
CA ILE A 215 -17.01 8.09 3.43
C ILE A 215 -17.72 9.42 3.62
N GLY A 216 -16.96 10.50 3.49
CA GLY A 216 -17.51 11.84 3.49
C GLY A 216 -18.31 12.11 2.22
N GLY A 217 -19.34 12.93 2.35
CA GLY A 217 -20.07 13.47 1.22
C GLY A 217 -21.59 13.25 1.26
N ALA A 218 -22.32 14.34 1.30
CA ALA A 218 -23.79 14.34 1.35
C ALA A 218 -24.47 13.77 0.07
N ALA A 219 -23.71 13.50 -1.00
CA ALA A 219 -24.19 12.94 -2.26
C ALA A 219 -23.88 11.45 -2.41
N SER A 220 -23.11 10.86 -1.49
CA SER A 220 -22.77 9.45 -1.51
C SER A 220 -23.95 8.61 -1.02
N THR A 221 -24.28 7.55 -1.75
CA THR A 221 -25.20 6.50 -1.29
C THR A 221 -24.49 5.46 -0.45
N VAL A 222 -23.18 5.61 -0.26
CA VAL A 222 -22.30 4.73 0.48
C VAL A 222 -21.67 5.53 1.60
N ASP A 223 -21.99 5.20 2.84
CA ASP A 223 -21.47 5.91 4.00
C ASP A 223 -20.23 5.23 4.61
N GLU A 224 -20.13 3.93 4.45
CA GLU A 224 -19.07 3.14 5.10
C GLU A 224 -18.61 1.98 4.21
N LYS A 225 -17.31 1.69 4.28
CA LYS A 225 -16.73 0.45 3.76
C LYS A 225 -16.05 -0.31 4.88
N GLU A 226 -16.13 -1.62 4.84
CA GLU A 226 -15.42 -2.51 5.75
C GLU A 226 -14.60 -3.51 4.96
N SER A 227 -13.40 -3.79 5.45
CA SER A 227 -12.54 -4.83 4.89
C SER A 227 -12.03 -5.73 6.01
N VAL A 228 -12.01 -7.04 5.75
CA VAL A 228 -11.53 -8.06 6.70
C VAL A 228 -10.57 -8.99 5.96
N PHE A 229 -9.48 -9.34 6.62
CA PHE A 229 -8.47 -10.24 6.10
C PHE A 229 -8.07 -11.28 7.13
N ALA A 230 -7.80 -12.50 6.67
CA ALA A 230 -7.13 -13.56 7.43
C ALA A 230 -6.27 -14.41 6.50
N GLY A 231 -4.99 -14.53 6.81
CA GLY A 231 -4.01 -15.25 6.02
C GLY A 231 -3.14 -16.19 6.84
N LEU A 232 -2.69 -17.26 6.20
CA LEU A 232 -1.72 -18.21 6.71
C LEU A 232 -0.56 -18.32 5.74
N THR A 233 0.67 -18.29 6.26
CA THR A 233 1.89 -18.44 5.45
C THR A 233 2.76 -19.55 6.03
N TRP A 234 3.15 -20.49 5.18
CA TRP A 234 4.17 -21.51 5.46
C TRP A 234 5.44 -21.13 4.70
N ASP A 235 6.51 -20.82 5.40
CA ASP A 235 7.75 -20.35 4.79
C ASP A 235 8.54 -21.46 4.08
N GLU A 236 8.36 -22.72 4.49
CA GLU A 236 9.09 -23.85 3.94
C GLU A 236 8.12 -24.95 3.45
N VAL A 237 7.69 -24.83 2.19
CA VAL A 237 6.90 -25.86 1.49
C VAL A 237 7.67 -26.32 0.25
N GLY A 238 8.48 -27.38 0.39
CA GLY A 238 9.35 -27.80 -0.69
C GLY A 238 10.42 -26.74 -1.02
N PRO A 239 10.51 -26.27 -2.28
CA PRO A 239 11.47 -25.24 -2.69
C PRO A 239 10.96 -23.80 -2.48
N GLY A 240 9.80 -23.59 -1.90
CA GLY A 240 9.17 -22.28 -1.79
C GLY A 240 8.31 -22.14 -0.54
N SER A 241 7.47 -21.13 -0.53
CA SER A 241 6.47 -20.85 0.51
C SER A 241 5.06 -21.12 -0.01
N LEU A 242 4.12 -21.29 0.92
CA LEU A 242 2.68 -21.43 0.62
C LEU A 242 1.91 -20.40 1.44
N GLY A 243 1.19 -19.51 0.76
CA GLY A 243 0.22 -18.61 1.36
C GLY A 243 -1.21 -19.02 1.04
N VAL A 244 -2.09 -18.95 2.03
CA VAL A 244 -3.53 -19.13 1.86
C VAL A 244 -4.24 -18.02 2.61
N ALA A 245 -5.05 -17.24 1.95
CA ALA A 245 -5.77 -16.15 2.58
C ALA A 245 -7.22 -16.06 2.13
N LEU A 246 -8.01 -15.40 2.95
CA LEU A 246 -9.38 -14.97 2.68
C LEU A 246 -9.48 -13.49 3.01
N GLY A 247 -9.94 -12.71 2.04
CA GLY A 247 -10.28 -11.31 2.19
C GLY A 247 -11.75 -11.09 1.88
N TYR A 248 -12.36 -10.16 2.56
CA TYR A 248 -13.72 -9.71 2.32
C TYR A 248 -13.78 -8.19 2.46
N SER A 249 -14.38 -7.55 1.49
CA SER A 249 -14.68 -6.12 1.54
C SER A 249 -16.16 -5.90 1.26
N ASN A 250 -16.81 -5.09 2.04
CA ASN A 250 -18.23 -4.75 1.93
C ASN A 250 -18.39 -3.24 1.90
N ILE A 251 -19.35 -2.81 1.10
CA ILE A 251 -19.85 -1.43 1.09
C ILE A 251 -21.12 -1.44 1.92
N VAL A 252 -21.14 -0.68 3.01
CA VAL A 252 -22.32 -0.48 3.83
C VAL A 252 -23.08 0.70 3.25
N GLU A 253 -24.26 0.44 2.68
CA GLU A 253 -25.13 1.51 2.19
C GLU A 253 -25.65 2.34 3.36
N GLY A 254 -25.71 3.66 3.18
CA GLY A 254 -26.20 4.57 4.20
C GLY A 254 -27.63 4.27 4.63
N SER A 255 -27.87 4.40 5.90
CA SER A 255 -29.06 3.96 6.62
C SER A 255 -30.27 4.88 6.44
N ASP A 256 -30.65 5.26 5.24
CA ASP A 256 -31.96 5.86 5.01
C ASP A 256 -33.08 4.85 4.74
N GLU A 257 -32.80 3.57 4.81
CA GLU A 257 -33.84 2.55 4.85
C GLU A 257 -34.15 2.16 6.30
N GLU A 258 -35.12 2.86 6.89
CA GLU A 258 -35.91 2.32 7.99
C GLU A 258 -36.50 0.95 7.56
N TYR A 259 -35.89 -0.12 8.02
CA TYR A 259 -36.52 -1.42 7.98
C TYR A 259 -37.71 -1.40 8.95
N MET A 260 -38.90 -1.22 8.42
CA MET A 260 -40.16 -1.51 9.10
C MET A 260 -40.53 -2.98 8.97
#